data_837cf5aa966a6344cbc6ca24bf3f29bd
#
_entry.id   837cf5aa966a6344cbc6ca24bf3f29bd
#
_cell.length_a   1.000
_cell.length_b   1.000
_cell.length_c   1.000
_cell.angle_alpha   90.00
_cell.angle_beta   90.00
_cell.angle_gamma   90.00
#
_symmetry.space_group_name_H-M   'P 1'
#
loop_
_entity.id
_entity.type
_entity.pdbx_description
1 polymer ?
#
loop_
_entity_poly.entity_id
_entity_poly.type
_entity_poly.pdbx_seq_one_letter_code
_entity_poly.pdbx_strand_id
1 'polypeptide(L)'
;MSKKEVAFPRYQQIAVAIAERIVDGKYPIGSKIYARSTLASNFNVSPETARKAINVLVDLEIMEVRHGSGAFISSKEKAQQFLETYKDVNSLQDLKSKLHQSIQRQEEEFANFSQLLNQLLSRTKDVQQRFPFNPYEI
;
A
#
# COMPACT_ATOMS: atom_id res chain seq x y z
N MET A 1 -12.88 6.62 -7.43
CA MET A 1 -11.63 6.10 -7.95
C MET A 1 -10.88 5.38 -6.85
N SER A 2 -10.64 4.13 -7.05
CA SER A 2 -9.91 3.35 -6.07
C SER A 2 -8.48 3.88 -5.97
N LYS A 3 -8.09 4.32 -4.80
CA LYS A 3 -6.68 4.44 -4.50
C LYS A 3 -6.04 3.10 -4.81
N LYS A 4 -4.99 3.11 -5.61
CA LYS A 4 -4.10 1.97 -5.66
C LYS A 4 -3.38 1.92 -4.32
N GLU A 5 -4.06 1.39 -3.35
CA GLU A 5 -3.41 1.01 -2.12
C GLU A 5 -2.44 -0.11 -2.46
N VAL A 6 -1.27 -0.08 -1.84
CA VAL A 6 -0.39 -1.24 -1.90
C VAL A 6 -1.20 -2.38 -1.35
N ALA A 7 -1.48 -3.33 -2.23
CA ALA A 7 -2.27 -4.49 -1.86
C ALA A 7 -1.40 -5.39 -0.99
N PHE A 8 -1.52 -5.24 0.32
CA PHE A 8 -1.02 -6.26 1.23
C PHE A 8 -1.83 -7.54 0.99
N PRO A 9 -1.19 -8.71 0.98
CA PRO A 9 -1.90 -9.97 0.88
C PRO A 9 -3.00 -10.08 1.95
N ARG A 10 -4.08 -10.77 1.61
CA ARG A 10 -5.24 -10.85 2.50
C ARG A 10 -4.87 -11.38 3.90
N TYR A 11 -3.97 -12.35 3.99
CA TYR A 11 -3.55 -12.89 5.28
C TYR A 11 -2.85 -11.85 6.16
N GLN A 12 -2.10 -10.92 5.55
CA GLN A 12 -1.47 -9.82 6.29
C GLN A 12 -2.50 -8.83 6.80
N GLN A 13 -3.50 -8.51 6.00
CA GLN A 13 -4.61 -7.64 6.43
C GLN A 13 -5.33 -8.24 7.63
N ILE A 14 -5.53 -9.54 7.64
CA ILE A 14 -6.15 -10.26 8.76
C ILE A 14 -5.25 -10.20 10.00
N ALA A 15 -3.95 -10.41 9.83
CA ALA A 15 -2.99 -10.31 10.94
C ALA A 15 -3.04 -8.90 11.57
N VAL A 16 -3.10 -7.86 10.76
CA VAL A 16 -3.23 -6.48 11.22
C VAL A 16 -4.54 -6.28 11.99
N ALA A 17 -5.65 -6.78 11.46
CA ALA A 17 -6.95 -6.67 12.12
C ALA A 17 -6.96 -7.37 13.48
N ILE A 18 -6.35 -8.53 13.58
CA ILE A 18 -6.23 -9.26 14.85
C ILE A 18 -5.36 -8.47 15.83
N ALA A 19 -4.23 -7.95 15.37
CA ALA A 19 -3.34 -7.13 16.19
C ALA A 19 -4.05 -5.88 16.74
N GLU A 20 -4.87 -5.23 15.93
CA GLU A 20 -5.67 -4.09 16.35
C GLU A 20 -6.64 -4.48 17.48
N ARG A 21 -7.30 -5.61 17.38
CA ARG A 21 -8.20 -6.11 18.41
C ARG A 21 -7.47 -6.47 19.70
N ILE A 22 -6.24 -6.95 19.60
CA ILE A 22 -5.39 -7.23 20.76
C ILE A 22 -5.05 -5.92 21.47
N VAL A 23 -4.63 -4.90 20.75
CA VAL A 23 -4.28 -3.59 21.30
C VAL A 23 -5.52 -2.93 21.91
N ASP A 24 -6.67 -3.05 21.27
CA ASP A 24 -7.93 -2.49 21.77
C ASP A 24 -8.50 -3.24 22.99
N GLY A 25 -7.89 -4.36 23.36
CA GLY A 25 -8.32 -5.15 24.50
C GLY A 25 -9.47 -6.12 24.21
N LYS A 26 -9.89 -6.26 22.96
CA LYS A 26 -10.94 -7.23 22.57
C LYS A 26 -10.46 -8.67 22.67
N TYR A 27 -9.16 -8.87 22.51
CA TYR A 27 -8.51 -10.16 22.70
C TYR A 27 -7.50 -10.03 23.85
N PRO A 28 -7.87 -10.32 25.09
CA PRO A 28 -6.95 -10.21 26.23
C PRO A 28 -5.79 -11.19 26.13
N ILE A 29 -4.68 -10.86 26.76
CA ILE A 29 -3.52 -11.75 26.89
C ILE A 29 -3.96 -13.05 27.55
N GLY A 30 -3.51 -14.18 26.98
CA GLY A 30 -3.88 -15.50 27.45
C GLY A 30 -5.18 -16.03 26.90
N SER A 31 -5.96 -15.22 26.19
CA SER A 31 -7.19 -15.68 25.57
C SER A 31 -6.90 -16.54 24.34
N LYS A 32 -7.77 -17.51 24.11
CA LYS A 32 -7.67 -18.40 22.97
C LYS A 32 -8.36 -17.80 21.76
N ILE A 33 -7.69 -17.84 20.61
CA ILE A 33 -8.33 -17.60 19.33
C ILE A 33 -8.89 -18.93 18.82
N TYR A 34 -10.16 -18.90 18.49
CA TYR A 34 -10.90 -20.07 18.05
C TYR A 34 -10.34 -20.68 16.77
N ALA A 35 -10.83 -21.88 16.45
CA ALA A 35 -10.38 -22.66 15.32
C ALA A 35 -10.24 -21.84 14.03
N ARG A 36 -9.28 -22.25 13.19
CA ARG A 36 -9.04 -21.65 11.87
C ARG A 36 -10.30 -21.47 11.04
N SER A 37 -11.22 -22.44 11.13
CA SER A 37 -12.49 -22.39 10.42
C SER A 37 -13.39 -21.24 10.90
N THR A 38 -13.44 -20.98 12.20
CA THR A 38 -14.20 -19.87 12.78
C THR A 38 -13.58 -18.53 12.36
N LEU A 39 -12.27 -18.42 12.45
CA LEU A 39 -11.55 -17.22 12.02
C LEU A 39 -11.73 -16.98 10.52
N ALA A 40 -11.63 -18.03 9.72
CA ALA A 40 -11.85 -17.96 8.27
C ALA A 40 -13.26 -17.49 7.95
N SER A 41 -14.26 -17.99 8.65
CA SER A 41 -15.64 -17.57 8.50
C SER A 41 -15.83 -16.10 8.86
N ASN A 42 -15.27 -15.65 9.98
CA ASN A 42 -15.39 -14.28 10.45
C ASN A 42 -14.78 -13.26 9.47
N PHE A 43 -13.69 -13.61 8.82
CA PHE A 43 -13.01 -12.76 7.84
C PHE A 43 -13.39 -13.08 6.40
N ASN A 44 -14.26 -14.04 6.20
CA ASN A 44 -14.70 -14.48 4.87
C ASN A 44 -13.53 -14.86 3.95
N VAL A 45 -12.66 -15.70 4.46
CA VAL A 45 -11.47 -16.21 3.75
C VAL A 45 -11.38 -17.73 3.89
N SER A 46 -10.47 -18.35 3.14
CA SER A 46 -10.21 -19.76 3.28
C SER A 46 -9.52 -20.08 4.62
N PRO A 47 -9.68 -21.31 5.14
CA PRO A 47 -8.93 -21.73 6.33
C PRO A 47 -7.42 -21.62 6.17
N GLU A 48 -6.90 -21.82 4.97
CA GLU A 48 -5.48 -21.67 4.67
C GLU A 48 -5.00 -20.22 4.83
N THR A 49 -5.79 -19.26 4.38
CA THR A 49 -5.50 -17.83 4.56
C THR A 49 -5.52 -17.45 6.03
N ALA A 50 -6.47 -17.96 6.79
CA ALA A 50 -6.54 -17.76 8.24
C ALA A 50 -5.31 -18.37 8.94
N ARG A 51 -4.88 -19.55 8.53
CA ARG A 51 -3.68 -20.20 9.06
C ARG A 51 -2.44 -19.34 8.82
N LYS A 52 -2.28 -18.80 7.62
CA LYS A 52 -1.15 -17.90 7.30
C LYS A 52 -1.15 -16.66 8.18
N ALA A 53 -2.31 -16.08 8.44
CA ALA A 53 -2.43 -14.93 9.31
C ALA A 53 -1.99 -15.25 10.74
N ILE A 54 -2.43 -16.37 11.27
CA ILE A 54 -2.02 -16.84 12.60
C ILE A 54 -0.52 -17.09 12.64
N ASN A 55 0.05 -17.71 11.60
CA ASN A 55 1.48 -17.96 11.53
C ASN A 55 2.31 -16.67 11.57
N VAL A 56 1.87 -15.63 10.88
CA VAL A 56 2.53 -14.31 10.95
C VAL A 56 2.57 -13.81 12.40
N LEU A 57 1.44 -13.90 13.10
CA LEU A 57 1.36 -13.44 14.49
C LEU A 57 2.18 -14.30 15.45
N VAL A 58 2.29 -15.59 15.18
CA VAL A 58 3.15 -16.50 15.95
C VAL A 58 4.62 -16.17 15.71
N ASP A 59 5.03 -15.96 14.47
CA ASP A 59 6.40 -15.63 14.11
C ASP A 59 6.85 -14.31 14.76
N LEU A 60 5.91 -13.38 14.92
CA LEU A 60 6.15 -12.09 15.58
C LEU A 60 6.02 -12.14 17.10
N GLU A 61 5.78 -13.33 17.65
CA GLU A 61 5.61 -13.55 19.09
C GLU A 61 4.41 -12.81 19.69
N ILE A 62 3.46 -12.44 18.87
CA ILE A 62 2.19 -11.84 19.29
C ILE A 62 1.25 -12.92 19.83
N MET A 63 1.33 -14.09 19.23
CA MET A 63 0.57 -15.28 19.59
C MET A 63 1.50 -16.44 19.82
N GLU A 64 1.03 -17.43 20.56
CA GLU A 64 1.71 -18.71 20.72
C GLU A 64 0.76 -19.85 20.40
N VAL A 65 1.29 -20.91 19.82
CA VAL A 65 0.54 -22.14 19.58
C VAL A 65 0.90 -23.13 20.66
N ARG A 66 -0.11 -23.62 21.37
CA ARG A 66 0.02 -24.70 22.34
C ARG A 66 -0.45 -25.98 21.70
N HIS A 67 0.44 -26.95 21.65
CA HIS A 67 0.17 -28.22 20.99
C HIS A 67 -1.11 -28.88 21.54
N GLY A 68 -2.07 -29.14 20.65
CA GLY A 68 -3.34 -29.74 21.02
C GLY A 68 -4.36 -28.79 21.63
N SER A 69 -4.01 -27.55 21.96
CA SER A 69 -4.88 -26.60 22.64
C SER A 69 -5.29 -25.39 21.79
N GLY A 70 -4.53 -25.08 20.73
CA GLY A 70 -4.85 -23.98 19.82
C GLY A 70 -3.90 -22.79 19.97
N ALA A 71 -4.32 -21.64 19.48
CA ALA A 71 -3.54 -20.42 19.45
C ALA A 71 -4.04 -19.45 20.54
N PHE A 72 -3.10 -18.83 21.25
CA PHE A 72 -3.37 -17.95 22.39
C PHE A 72 -2.65 -16.63 22.20
N ILE A 73 -3.23 -15.55 22.73
CA ILE A 73 -2.62 -14.24 22.70
C ILE A 73 -1.47 -14.21 23.71
N SER A 74 -0.27 -13.82 23.25
CA SER A 74 0.96 -13.87 24.03
C SER A 74 1.44 -12.48 24.46
N SER A 75 1.36 -11.48 23.57
CA SER A 75 1.93 -10.16 23.84
C SER A 75 1.15 -9.05 23.18
N LYS A 76 0.71 -8.10 23.98
CA LYS A 76 0.10 -6.85 23.53
C LYS A 76 1.15 -5.89 22.99
N GLU A 77 2.32 -5.84 23.63
CA GLU A 77 3.43 -4.96 23.23
C GLU A 77 3.94 -5.30 21.86
N LYS A 78 4.10 -6.58 21.55
CA LYS A 78 4.50 -7.05 20.22
C LYS A 78 3.46 -6.70 19.16
N ALA A 79 2.18 -6.81 19.50
CA ALA A 79 1.10 -6.41 18.62
C ALA A 79 1.17 -4.91 18.30
N GLN A 80 1.44 -4.10 19.28
CA GLN A 80 1.59 -2.66 19.14
C GLN A 80 2.78 -2.29 18.25
N GLN A 81 3.93 -2.93 18.46
CA GLN A 81 5.10 -2.75 17.62
C GLN A 81 4.84 -3.14 16.16
N PHE A 82 4.13 -4.23 15.96
CA PHE A 82 3.73 -4.68 14.63
C PHE A 82 2.87 -3.65 13.92
N LEU A 83 1.88 -3.08 14.61
CA LEU A 83 1.00 -2.05 14.05
C LEU A 83 1.76 -0.77 13.70
N GLU A 84 2.71 -0.36 14.53
CA GLU A 84 3.54 0.81 14.25
C GLU A 84 4.38 0.58 12.99
N THR A 85 5.02 -0.57 12.87
CA THR A 85 5.79 -0.94 11.68
C THR A 85 4.90 -0.98 10.44
N TYR A 86 3.70 -1.53 10.56
CA TYR A 86 2.74 -1.57 9.47
C TYR A 86 2.36 -0.15 8.99
N LYS A 87 2.13 0.77 9.92
CA LYS A 87 1.84 2.16 9.58
C LYS A 87 3.01 2.82 8.85
N ASP A 88 4.23 2.58 9.29
CA ASP A 88 5.43 3.13 8.66
C ASP A 88 5.60 2.61 7.23
N VAL A 89 5.45 1.32 7.04
CA VAL A 89 5.53 0.70 5.70
C VAL A 89 4.44 1.26 4.80
N ASN A 90 3.22 1.35 5.31
CA ASN A 90 2.09 1.87 4.55
C ASN A 90 2.31 3.34 4.15
N SER A 91 2.84 4.14 5.06
CA SER A 91 3.19 5.54 4.81
C SER A 91 4.27 5.68 3.72
N LEU A 92 5.31 4.87 3.78
CA LEU A 92 6.36 4.84 2.77
C LEU A 92 5.82 4.44 1.40
N GLN A 93 4.93 3.48 1.34
CA GLN A 93 4.30 3.05 0.10
C GLN A 93 3.42 4.15 -0.49
N ASP A 94 2.71 4.87 0.35
CA ASP A 94 1.90 6.01 -0.08
C ASP A 94 2.77 7.12 -0.69
N LEU A 95 3.87 7.46 -0.03
CA LEU A 95 4.84 8.44 -0.55
C LEU A 95 5.45 7.99 -1.87
N LYS A 96 5.81 6.72 -1.97
CA LYS A 96 6.34 6.15 -3.21
C LYS A 96 5.32 6.27 -4.35
N SER A 97 4.07 5.97 -4.08
CA SER A 97 2.99 6.10 -5.06
C SER A 97 2.80 7.55 -5.51
N LYS A 98 2.82 8.49 -4.58
CA LYS A 98 2.73 9.93 -4.88
C LYS A 98 3.90 10.40 -5.73
N LEU A 99 5.11 9.90 -5.44
CA LEU A 99 6.31 10.23 -6.22
C LEU A 99 6.17 9.72 -7.66
N HIS A 100 5.71 8.49 -7.85
CA HIS A 100 5.48 7.94 -9.19
C HIS A 100 4.46 8.77 -9.97
N GLN A 101 3.38 9.19 -9.34
CA GLN A 101 2.38 10.04 -9.98
C GLN A 101 2.95 11.40 -10.38
N SER A 102 3.81 11.97 -9.53
CA SER A 102 4.47 13.25 -9.81
C SER A 102 5.42 13.14 -11.01
N ILE A 103 6.20 12.08 -11.07
CA ILE A 103 7.10 11.80 -12.20
C ILE A 103 6.30 11.67 -13.50
N GLN A 104 5.23 10.91 -13.47
CA GLN A 104 4.37 10.71 -14.64
C GLN A 104 3.80 12.02 -15.14
N ARG A 105 3.33 12.88 -14.25
CA ARG A 105 2.82 14.21 -14.60
C ARG A 105 3.88 15.07 -15.26
N GLN A 106 5.10 15.07 -14.74
CA GLN A 106 6.21 15.83 -15.32
C GLN A 106 6.56 15.33 -16.71
N GLU A 107 6.54 14.01 -16.94
CA GLU A 107 6.77 13.42 -18.26
C GLU A 107 5.70 13.86 -19.26
N GLU A 108 4.44 13.88 -18.85
CA GLU A 108 3.34 14.34 -19.70
C GLU A 108 3.46 15.82 -20.02
N GLU A 109 3.79 16.65 -19.04
CA GLU A 109 4.02 18.08 -19.24
C GLU A 109 5.20 18.34 -20.17
N PHE A 110 6.27 17.58 -20.03
CA PHE A 110 7.45 17.71 -20.90
C PHE A 110 7.09 17.32 -22.34
N ALA A 111 6.34 16.24 -22.54
CA ALA A 111 5.90 15.81 -23.86
C ALA A 111 5.03 16.90 -24.52
N ASN A 112 4.13 17.49 -23.76
CA ASN A 112 3.27 18.56 -24.22
C ASN A 112 4.08 19.81 -24.60
N PHE A 113 5.06 20.18 -23.78
CA PHE A 113 5.98 21.28 -24.05
C PHE A 113 6.75 21.04 -25.35
N SER A 114 7.30 19.84 -25.53
CA SER A 114 8.05 19.47 -26.74
C SER A 114 7.19 19.57 -28.00
N GLN A 115 5.94 19.14 -27.90
CA GLN A 115 4.99 19.22 -29.00
C GLN A 115 4.69 20.67 -29.40
N LEU A 116 4.46 21.53 -28.40
CA LEU A 116 4.22 22.95 -28.63
C LEU A 116 5.43 23.64 -29.24
N LEU A 117 6.63 23.31 -28.76
CA LEU A 117 7.87 23.85 -29.29
C LEU A 117 8.04 23.47 -30.77
N ASN A 118 7.77 22.22 -31.12
CA ASN A 118 7.85 21.75 -32.50
C ASN A 118 6.85 22.48 -33.40
N GLN A 119 5.65 22.73 -32.90
CA GLN A 119 4.65 23.53 -33.63
C GLN A 119 5.12 24.95 -33.87
N LEU A 120 5.72 25.57 -32.88
CA LEU A 120 6.24 26.92 -32.99
C LEU A 120 7.35 27.00 -34.04
N LEU A 121 8.32 26.08 -33.97
CA LEU A 121 9.44 26.04 -34.90
C LEU A 121 8.97 25.80 -36.34
N SER A 122 8.01 24.90 -36.53
CA SER A 122 7.43 24.61 -37.84
C SER A 122 6.73 25.82 -38.43
N ARG A 123 5.92 26.52 -37.64
CA ARG A 123 5.21 27.73 -38.09
C ARG A 123 6.15 28.90 -38.33
N THR A 124 7.21 29.02 -37.57
CA THR A 124 8.24 30.06 -37.79
C THR A 124 8.91 29.87 -39.15
N LYS A 125 9.27 28.66 -39.52
CA LYS A 125 9.80 28.35 -40.86
C LYS A 125 8.81 28.72 -41.96
N ASP A 126 7.54 28.37 -41.78
CA ASP A 126 6.50 28.65 -42.77
C ASP A 126 6.32 30.16 -42.96
N VAL A 127 6.31 30.93 -41.88
CA VAL A 127 6.18 32.39 -41.91
C VAL A 127 7.40 32.99 -42.60
N GLN A 128 8.62 32.58 -42.30
CA GLN A 128 9.84 33.06 -42.93
C GLN A 128 9.87 32.81 -44.44
N GLN A 129 9.28 31.71 -44.88
CA GLN A 129 9.15 31.41 -46.33
C GLN A 129 8.18 32.32 -47.04
N ARG A 130 7.15 32.80 -46.33
CA ARG A 130 6.10 33.67 -46.89
C ARG A 130 6.48 35.15 -46.91
N PHE A 131 7.34 35.54 -45.99
CA PHE A 131 7.71 36.95 -45.79
C PHE A 131 9.18 37.17 -46.03
N PRO A 132 9.57 38.29 -46.67
CA PRO A 132 10.99 38.63 -46.94
C PRO A 132 11.76 39.07 -45.71
N PHE A 133 11.13 39.25 -44.58
CA PHE A 133 11.74 39.66 -43.32
C PHE A 133 11.32 38.72 -42.19
N ASN A 134 12.11 38.68 -41.14
CA ASN A 134 11.82 37.86 -39.96
C ASN A 134 10.90 38.66 -39.02
N PRO A 135 9.64 38.21 -38.80
CA PRO A 135 8.70 38.94 -37.94
C PRO A 135 9.08 38.89 -36.46
N TYR A 136 10.02 38.05 -36.08
CA TYR A 136 10.48 37.92 -34.69
C TYR A 136 11.79 38.65 -34.41
N GLU A 137 12.36 39.28 -35.38
CA GLU A 137 13.55 40.08 -35.21
C GLU A 137 13.16 41.39 -34.59
N ILE A 138 13.77 41.69 -33.45
CA ILE A 138 13.52 42.92 -32.69
C ILE A 138 14.53 43.98 -33.03
#